data_b74e96434795cfc61f811749e9859751
#
_entry.id   b74e96434795cfc61f811749e9859751
#
_cell.length_a   1.000
_cell.length_b   1.000
_cell.length_c   1.000
_cell.angle_alpha   90.00
_cell.angle_beta   90.00
_cell.angle_gamma   90.00
#
_symmetry.space_group_name_H-M   'P 1'
#
loop_
_entity.id
_entity.type
_entity.pdbx_description
1 polymer ?
#
loop_
_entity_poly.entity_id
_entity_poly.type
_entity_poly.pdbx_seq_one_letter_code
_entity_poly.pdbx_strand_id
1 'polypeptide(L)'
;MIIEHQVETIFPIESFNNLELLNKHIEIIPTYALNKVEATKLEVSLLAVERQLIIEKFNSNNLPKARMFLTKDGTITYKLPKKVLGNCTPYWIVYAIENWRELNIQDNRLITIFTEEMCHCFWQEFDELKVKHIVLRVLRNIDIYKNASIEQIYNL
;
A
#
# COMPACT_ATOMS: atom_id res chain seq x y z
N MET A 1 -0.75 -15.44 13.26
CA MET A 1 0.20 -14.39 13.70
C MET A 1 -0.38 -13.62 14.87
N ILE A 2 0.40 -13.41 15.91
CA ILE A 2 -0.02 -12.62 17.08
C ILE A 2 0.73 -11.29 17.00
N ILE A 3 -0.01 -10.20 16.98
CA ILE A 3 0.54 -8.85 16.95
C ILE A 3 0.47 -8.31 18.37
N GLU A 4 1.61 -7.98 18.96
CA GLU A 4 1.66 -7.55 20.37
C GLU A 4 1.17 -6.13 20.52
N HIS A 5 1.01 -5.26 19.79
CA HIS A 5 0.55 -3.88 19.99
C HIS A 5 -0.27 -3.37 18.82
N GLN A 6 -1.27 -4.18 18.42
CA GLN A 6 -2.21 -3.72 17.40
C GLN A 6 -3.04 -2.57 17.97
N VAL A 7 -3.10 -1.48 17.24
CA VAL A 7 -3.91 -0.32 17.59
C VAL A 7 -5.07 -0.20 16.61
N GLU A 8 -6.19 0.35 17.11
CA GLU A 8 -7.30 0.72 16.27
C GLU A 8 -6.89 1.91 15.39
N THR A 9 -7.10 1.80 14.10
CA THR A 9 -6.85 2.88 13.14
C THR A 9 -8.15 3.31 12.48
N ILE A 10 -8.25 4.58 12.13
CA ILE A 10 -9.33 5.11 11.29
C ILE A 10 -9.06 4.67 9.86
N PHE A 11 -9.48 3.46 9.54
CA PHE A 11 -9.26 2.88 8.23
C PHE A 11 -10.59 2.38 7.66
N PRO A 12 -10.93 2.71 6.41
CA PRO A 12 -12.18 2.28 5.80
C PRO A 12 -12.15 0.79 5.41
N ILE A 13 -12.21 -0.08 6.42
CA ILE A 13 -12.11 -1.53 6.27
C ILE A 13 -13.18 -2.08 5.34
N GLU A 14 -14.38 -1.51 5.39
CA GLU A 14 -15.49 -1.94 4.53
C GLU A 14 -15.17 -1.74 3.06
N SER A 15 -14.62 -0.59 2.68
CA SER A 15 -14.18 -0.33 1.30
C SER A 15 -13.09 -1.30 0.86
N PHE A 16 -12.13 -1.60 1.73
CA PHE A 16 -11.08 -2.57 1.46
C PHE A 16 -11.65 -3.98 1.26
N ASN A 17 -12.60 -4.40 2.10
CA ASN A 17 -13.22 -5.72 2.01
C ASN A 17 -14.03 -5.91 0.71
N ASN A 18 -14.43 -4.83 0.06
CA ASN A 18 -15.16 -4.86 -1.21
C ASN A 18 -14.25 -4.91 -2.44
N LEU A 19 -12.92 -4.82 -2.28
CA LEU A 19 -11.98 -4.97 -3.38
C LEU A 19 -11.90 -6.42 -3.85
N GLU A 20 -11.90 -6.63 -5.16
CA GLU A 20 -11.96 -7.99 -5.75
C GLU A 20 -10.65 -8.77 -5.57
N LEU A 21 -9.52 -8.11 -5.77
CA LEU A 21 -8.20 -8.72 -5.72
C LEU A 21 -7.47 -8.42 -4.42
N LEU A 22 -7.34 -7.15 -4.07
CA LEU A 22 -6.46 -6.73 -2.97
C LEU A 22 -6.93 -7.24 -1.62
N ASN A 23 -8.23 -7.39 -1.38
CA ASN A 23 -8.72 -7.93 -0.12
C ASN A 23 -8.26 -9.38 0.15
N LYS A 24 -7.96 -10.13 -0.89
CA LYS A 24 -7.47 -11.52 -0.82
C LYS A 24 -5.95 -11.61 -0.82
N HIS A 25 -5.26 -10.53 -1.20
CA HIS A 25 -3.81 -10.52 -1.39
C HIS A 25 -3.06 -9.63 -0.40
N ILE A 26 -3.75 -8.75 0.32
CA ILE A 26 -3.15 -7.90 1.35
C ILE A 26 -3.74 -8.22 2.71
N GLU A 27 -2.88 -8.47 3.67
CA GLU A 27 -3.20 -8.45 5.10
C GLU A 27 -2.67 -7.14 5.68
N ILE A 28 -3.57 -6.28 6.17
CA ILE A 28 -3.18 -5.00 6.77
C ILE A 28 -2.98 -5.20 8.26
N ILE A 29 -1.82 -4.78 8.75
CA ILE A 29 -1.41 -4.94 10.15
C ILE A 29 -1.11 -3.56 10.74
N PRO A 30 -2.12 -2.90 11.35
CA PRO A 30 -1.96 -1.58 11.94
C PRO A 30 -1.35 -1.69 13.33
N THR A 31 -0.07 -1.37 13.47
CA THR A 31 0.61 -1.23 14.76
C THR A 31 0.75 0.22 15.20
N TYR A 32 0.35 1.15 14.35
CA TYR A 32 0.32 2.59 14.60
C TYR A 32 -0.92 3.19 13.93
N ALA A 33 -1.66 4.04 14.64
CA ALA A 33 -2.92 4.58 14.16
C ALA A 33 -2.72 5.63 13.06
N LEU A 34 -3.43 5.47 11.95
CA LEU A 34 -3.54 6.50 10.93
C LEU A 34 -4.50 7.61 11.38
N ASN A 35 -4.23 8.85 11.00
CA ASN A 35 -5.23 9.90 11.07
C ASN A 35 -6.17 9.81 9.85
N LYS A 36 -7.23 10.62 9.86
CA LYS A 36 -8.27 10.58 8.82
C LYS A 36 -7.71 10.87 7.42
N VAL A 37 -6.77 11.80 7.29
CA VAL A 37 -6.17 12.16 6.00
C VAL A 37 -5.34 10.99 5.48
N GLU A 38 -4.48 10.44 6.30
CA GLU A 38 -3.65 9.29 5.95
C GLU A 38 -4.49 8.07 5.54
N ALA A 39 -5.54 7.76 6.31
CA ALA A 39 -6.45 6.67 5.99
C ALA A 39 -7.15 6.88 4.65
N THR A 40 -7.62 8.09 4.38
CA THR A 40 -8.25 8.44 3.09
C THR A 40 -7.27 8.30 1.92
N LYS A 41 -6.02 8.75 2.10
CA LYS A 41 -5.00 8.64 1.05
C LYS A 41 -4.61 7.18 0.78
N LEU A 42 -4.52 6.36 1.81
CA LEU A 42 -4.29 4.92 1.64
C LEU A 42 -5.47 4.25 0.90
N GLU A 43 -6.71 4.60 1.25
CA GLU A 43 -7.89 4.08 0.56
C GLU A 43 -7.85 4.42 -0.93
N VAL A 44 -7.58 5.68 -1.27
CA VAL A 44 -7.48 6.13 -2.66
C VAL A 44 -6.39 5.36 -3.41
N SER A 45 -5.24 5.13 -2.78
CA SER A 45 -4.15 4.34 -3.35
C SER A 45 -4.55 2.90 -3.61
N LEU A 46 -5.21 2.26 -2.65
CA LEU A 46 -5.70 0.88 -2.79
C LEU A 46 -6.69 0.75 -3.95
N LEU A 47 -7.64 1.66 -4.06
CA LEU A 47 -8.61 1.68 -5.15
C LEU A 47 -7.94 1.87 -6.52
N ALA A 48 -6.97 2.76 -6.62
CA ALA A 48 -6.24 3.01 -7.85
C ALA A 48 -5.41 1.79 -8.30
N VAL A 49 -4.72 1.13 -7.36
CA VAL A 49 -3.97 -0.09 -7.61
C VAL A 49 -4.89 -1.22 -8.06
N GLU A 50 -5.98 -1.46 -7.32
CA GLU A 50 -6.99 -2.46 -7.68
C GLU A 50 -7.48 -2.29 -9.11
N ARG A 51 -7.86 -1.07 -9.47
CA ARG A 51 -8.34 -0.74 -10.80
C ARG A 51 -7.30 -1.02 -11.88
N GLN A 52 -6.06 -0.65 -11.66
CA GLN A 52 -4.98 -0.89 -12.64
C GLN A 52 -4.69 -2.38 -12.80
N LEU A 53 -4.68 -3.14 -11.71
CA LEU A 53 -4.50 -4.59 -11.78
C LEU A 53 -5.61 -5.26 -12.62
N ILE A 54 -6.85 -4.82 -12.46
CA ILE A 54 -7.99 -5.33 -13.25
C ILE A 54 -7.82 -4.95 -14.72
N ILE A 55 -7.45 -3.71 -15.02
CA ILE A 55 -7.22 -3.23 -16.40
C ILE A 55 -6.12 -4.06 -17.09
N GLU A 56 -5.05 -4.37 -16.39
CA GLU A 56 -3.92 -5.17 -16.90
C GLU A 56 -4.18 -6.69 -16.80
N LYS A 57 -5.38 -7.10 -16.41
CA LYS A 57 -5.86 -8.50 -16.37
C LYS A 57 -5.08 -9.39 -15.40
N PHE A 58 -4.59 -8.83 -14.31
CA PHE A 58 -4.09 -9.63 -13.20
C PHE A 58 -5.22 -10.42 -12.54
N ASN A 59 -4.89 -11.60 -12.03
CA ASN A 59 -5.83 -12.45 -11.30
C ASN A 59 -5.19 -13.03 -10.03
N SER A 60 -5.98 -13.73 -9.23
CA SER A 60 -5.52 -14.30 -7.96
C SER A 60 -4.36 -15.28 -8.08
N ASN A 61 -4.15 -15.90 -9.25
CA ASN A 61 -3.11 -16.90 -9.43
C ASN A 61 -1.74 -16.29 -9.70
N ASN A 62 -1.69 -15.06 -10.22
CA ASN A 62 -0.45 -14.40 -10.60
C ASN A 62 -0.10 -13.18 -9.73
N LEU A 63 -0.83 -12.95 -8.65
CA LEU A 63 -0.52 -11.90 -7.69
C LEU A 63 0.17 -12.47 -6.45
N PRO A 64 1.24 -11.84 -5.97
CA PRO A 64 1.85 -12.19 -4.70
C PRO A 64 0.93 -11.86 -3.52
N LYS A 65 1.16 -12.49 -2.37
CA LYS A 65 0.56 -12.11 -1.10
C LYS A 65 1.44 -11.05 -0.44
N ALA A 66 0.81 -10.08 0.22
CA ALA A 66 1.51 -9.02 0.91
C ALA A 66 1.00 -8.85 2.35
N ARG A 67 1.90 -8.50 3.25
CA ARG A 67 1.57 -7.97 4.58
C ARG A 67 1.94 -6.51 4.61
N MET A 68 0.95 -5.67 4.85
CA MET A 68 1.11 -4.22 4.91
C MET A 68 1.13 -3.78 6.37
N PHE A 69 2.31 -3.41 6.84
CA PHE A 69 2.51 -2.93 8.20
C PHE A 69 2.39 -1.40 8.24
N LEU A 70 1.43 -0.92 9.03
CA LEU A 70 1.31 0.50 9.35
C LEU A 70 2.04 0.71 10.67
N THR A 71 3.22 1.30 10.65
CA THR A 71 4.11 1.40 11.79
C THR A 71 4.39 2.85 12.18
N LYS A 72 4.93 3.04 13.39
CA LYS A 72 5.38 4.36 13.83
C LYS A 72 6.64 4.78 13.04
N ASP A 73 7.68 3.98 13.09
CA ASP A 73 9.03 4.32 12.63
C ASP A 73 9.68 3.25 11.73
N GLY A 74 8.88 2.29 11.25
CA GLY A 74 9.37 1.15 10.45
C GLY A 74 9.76 -0.06 11.29
N THR A 75 9.70 0.04 12.62
CA THR A 75 10.00 -1.10 13.52
C THR A 75 8.78 -2.00 13.64
N ILE A 76 8.99 -3.30 13.45
CA ILE A 76 7.94 -4.30 13.54
C ILE A 76 8.24 -5.24 14.72
N THR A 77 7.30 -5.33 15.65
CA THR A 77 7.34 -6.27 16.76
C THR A 77 6.10 -7.16 16.74
N TYR A 78 6.26 -8.45 16.47
CA TYR A 78 5.18 -9.42 16.51
C TYR A 78 5.71 -10.83 16.71
N LYS A 79 4.85 -11.73 17.22
CA LYS A 79 5.14 -13.15 17.32
C LYS A 79 4.51 -13.92 16.18
N LEU A 80 5.30 -14.67 15.45
CA LEU A 80 4.78 -15.61 14.44
C LEU A 80 4.24 -16.85 15.13
N PRO A 81 2.98 -17.24 14.90
CA PRO A 81 2.50 -18.54 15.32
C PRO A 81 3.28 -19.65 14.62
N LYS A 82 3.60 -20.71 15.35
CA LYS A 82 4.40 -21.84 14.84
C LYS A 82 3.85 -22.52 13.57
N LYS A 83 2.58 -22.28 13.21
CA LYS A 83 1.87 -22.96 12.10
C LYS A 83 1.61 -22.09 10.86
N VAL A 84 2.10 -20.87 10.79
CA VAL A 84 1.63 -19.90 9.77
C VAL A 84 2.48 -19.82 8.53
N LEU A 85 3.62 -20.44 8.54
CA LEU A 85 4.44 -20.49 7.34
C LEU A 85 4.06 -21.72 6.52
N GLY A 86 2.87 -21.69 5.91
CA GLY A 86 2.65 -22.47 4.73
C GLY A 86 3.71 -22.14 3.67
N ASN A 87 3.69 -22.80 2.54
CA ASN A 87 4.67 -22.65 1.46
C ASN A 87 4.72 -21.25 0.81
N CYS A 88 4.14 -20.22 1.41
CA CYS A 88 4.06 -18.90 0.85
C CYS A 88 4.76 -17.88 1.76
N THR A 89 5.86 -17.28 1.26
CA THR A 89 6.50 -16.14 1.90
C THR A 89 5.81 -14.86 1.40
N PRO A 90 5.05 -14.14 2.24
CA PRO A 90 4.42 -12.91 1.79
C PRO A 90 5.46 -11.80 1.61
N TYR A 91 5.19 -10.90 0.66
CA TYR A 91 5.92 -9.66 0.53
C TYR A 91 5.56 -8.73 1.70
N TRP A 92 6.54 -8.03 2.25
CA TRP A 92 6.30 -7.08 3.34
C TRP A 92 6.34 -5.66 2.82
N ILE A 93 5.22 -4.96 3.00
CA ILE A 93 5.10 -3.52 2.77
C ILE A 93 5.14 -2.86 4.14
N VAL A 94 6.07 -1.95 4.36
CA VAL A 94 6.27 -1.30 5.66
C VAL A 94 6.16 0.22 5.48
N TYR A 95 5.22 0.83 6.18
CA TYR A 95 5.02 2.28 6.18
C TYR A 95 5.37 2.87 7.53
N ALA A 96 6.29 3.82 7.56
CA ALA A 96 6.76 4.53 8.76
C ALA A 96 6.02 5.86 8.93
N ILE A 97 4.82 5.80 9.44
CA ILE A 97 3.84 6.90 9.43
C ILE A 97 4.32 8.14 10.20
N GLU A 98 4.89 7.95 11.40
CA GLU A 98 5.38 9.06 12.21
C GLU A 98 6.53 9.80 11.53
N ASN A 99 7.44 9.06 10.87
CA ASN A 99 8.53 9.67 10.12
C ASN A 99 8.01 10.59 9.01
N TRP A 100 6.91 10.22 8.36
CA TRP A 100 6.30 11.07 7.33
C TRP A 100 5.66 12.32 7.91
N ARG A 101 5.04 12.23 9.10
CA ARG A 101 4.52 13.38 9.82
C ARG A 101 5.64 14.35 10.23
N GLU A 102 6.75 13.83 10.73
CA GLU A 102 7.91 14.63 11.12
C GLU A 102 8.54 15.36 9.92
N LEU A 103 8.53 14.72 8.74
CA LEU A 103 9.02 15.31 7.49
C LEU A 103 8.01 16.27 6.84
N ASN A 104 6.84 16.46 7.43
CA ASN A 104 5.75 17.28 6.87
C ASN A 104 5.42 16.92 5.41
N ILE A 105 5.30 15.63 5.13
CA ILE A 105 4.97 15.17 3.79
C ILE A 105 3.56 15.64 3.43
N GLN A 106 3.44 16.31 2.29
CA GLN A 106 2.16 16.84 1.82
C GLN A 106 1.19 15.72 1.43
N ASP A 107 -0.10 15.96 1.59
CA ASP A 107 -1.17 14.99 1.38
C ASP A 107 -1.11 14.27 0.04
N ASN A 108 -0.84 15.01 -1.04
CA ASN A 108 -0.74 14.40 -2.38
C ASN A 108 0.47 13.47 -2.51
N ARG A 109 1.53 13.75 -1.79
CA ARG A 109 2.72 12.90 -1.75
C ARG A 109 2.47 11.58 -1.05
N LEU A 110 1.58 11.56 -0.05
CA LEU A 110 1.18 10.33 0.65
C LEU A 110 0.58 9.30 -0.32
N ILE A 111 -0.25 9.74 -1.25
CA ILE A 111 -0.82 8.84 -2.27
C ILE A 111 0.30 8.18 -3.07
N THR A 112 1.29 8.95 -3.51
CA THR A 112 2.42 8.43 -4.27
C THR A 112 3.21 7.41 -3.46
N ILE A 113 3.52 7.70 -2.20
CA ILE A 113 4.28 6.81 -1.32
C ILE A 113 3.53 5.50 -1.06
N PHE A 114 2.25 5.58 -0.71
CA PHE A 114 1.43 4.39 -0.51
C PHE A 114 1.37 3.53 -1.78
N THR A 115 1.22 4.17 -2.93
CA THR A 115 1.09 3.49 -4.22
C THR A 115 2.40 2.81 -4.64
N GLU A 116 3.53 3.47 -4.44
CA GLU A 116 4.84 3.00 -4.91
C GLU A 116 5.22 1.64 -4.33
N GLU A 117 5.07 1.46 -3.02
CA GLU A 117 5.38 0.19 -2.37
C GLU A 117 4.46 -0.96 -2.84
N MET A 118 3.20 -0.65 -3.10
CA MET A 118 2.29 -1.63 -3.69
C MET A 118 2.67 -1.98 -5.13
N CYS A 119 3.16 -1.00 -5.90
CA CYS A 119 3.63 -1.25 -7.26
C CYS A 119 4.88 -2.16 -7.28
N HIS A 120 5.85 -1.93 -6.40
CA HIS A 120 6.97 -2.85 -6.23
C HIS A 120 6.50 -4.28 -5.98
N CYS A 121 5.55 -4.45 -5.09
CA CYS A 121 5.00 -5.74 -4.70
C CYS A 121 4.25 -6.42 -5.85
N PHE A 122 3.19 -5.81 -6.37
CA PHE A 122 2.26 -6.49 -7.27
C PHE A 122 2.75 -6.61 -8.71
N TRP A 123 3.54 -5.67 -9.19
CA TRP A 123 4.20 -5.79 -10.49
C TRP A 123 5.56 -6.48 -10.41
N GLN A 124 6.04 -6.81 -9.20
CA GLN A 124 7.34 -7.43 -8.96
C GLN A 124 8.48 -6.70 -9.68
N GLU A 125 8.41 -5.38 -9.68
CA GLU A 125 9.39 -4.52 -10.32
C GLU A 125 10.23 -3.79 -9.28
N PHE A 126 11.53 -3.97 -9.35
CA PHE A 126 12.49 -3.40 -8.39
C PHE A 126 13.40 -2.33 -8.99
N ASP A 127 13.30 -2.10 -10.29
CA ASP A 127 13.97 -0.99 -10.97
C ASP A 127 13.17 0.30 -10.67
N GLU A 128 13.81 1.24 -9.98
CA GLU A 128 13.16 2.47 -9.52
C GLU A 128 12.57 3.33 -10.65
N LEU A 129 13.22 3.37 -11.79
CA LEU A 129 12.71 4.14 -12.93
C LEU A 129 11.46 3.48 -13.51
N LYS A 130 11.48 2.17 -13.64
CA LYS A 130 10.32 1.41 -14.16
C LYS A 130 9.14 1.49 -13.22
N VAL A 131 9.38 1.39 -11.91
CA VAL A 131 8.32 1.54 -10.89
C VAL A 131 7.66 2.91 -10.97
N LYS A 132 8.40 3.99 -11.15
CA LYS A 132 7.82 5.33 -11.34
C LYS A 132 6.84 5.40 -12.51
N HIS A 133 7.12 4.71 -13.60
CA HIS A 133 6.19 4.62 -14.73
C HIS A 133 4.95 3.79 -14.40
N ILE A 134 5.09 2.73 -13.60
CA ILE A 134 3.94 1.95 -13.12
C ILE A 134 3.07 2.81 -12.20
N VAL A 135 3.68 3.50 -11.25
CA VAL A 135 2.99 4.42 -10.33
C VAL A 135 2.22 5.48 -11.12
N LEU A 136 2.83 6.07 -12.14
CA LEU A 136 2.15 7.03 -13.01
C LEU A 136 0.89 6.44 -13.66
N ARG A 137 0.97 5.22 -14.20
CA ARG A 137 -0.21 4.55 -14.79
C ARG A 137 -1.30 4.33 -13.75
N VAL A 138 -0.92 3.88 -12.55
CA VAL A 138 -1.86 3.65 -11.44
C VAL A 138 -2.53 4.95 -11.02
N LEU A 139 -1.75 6.00 -10.78
CA LEU A 139 -2.27 7.28 -10.30
C LEU A 139 -3.17 7.98 -11.34
N ARG A 140 -2.97 7.74 -12.62
CA ARG A 140 -3.86 8.25 -13.68
C ARG A 140 -5.28 7.70 -13.62
N ASN A 141 -5.54 6.68 -12.82
CA ASN A 141 -6.90 6.23 -12.50
C ASN A 141 -7.63 7.19 -11.53
N ILE A 142 -6.92 8.12 -10.93
CA ILE A 142 -7.47 9.14 -10.03
C ILE A 142 -7.66 10.41 -10.85
N ASP A 143 -8.85 11.01 -10.79
CA ASP A 143 -9.23 12.14 -11.66
C ASP A 143 -8.23 13.31 -11.60
N ILE A 144 -7.75 13.67 -10.40
CA ILE A 144 -6.79 14.78 -10.23
C ILE A 144 -5.43 14.52 -10.89
N TYR A 145 -5.10 13.25 -11.17
CA TYR A 145 -3.83 12.85 -11.80
C TYR A 145 -3.98 12.35 -13.22
N LYS A 146 -5.17 12.46 -13.80
CA LYS A 146 -5.47 11.92 -15.14
C LYS A 146 -4.47 12.33 -16.23
N ASN A 147 -3.96 13.54 -16.17
CA ASN A 147 -3.01 14.09 -17.12
C ASN A 147 -1.64 14.43 -16.50
N ALA A 148 -1.36 13.86 -15.32
CA ALA A 148 -0.11 14.12 -14.62
C ALA A 148 1.11 13.54 -15.33
N SER A 149 2.26 14.20 -15.18
CA SER A 149 3.56 13.71 -15.59
C SER A 149 4.32 13.11 -14.38
N ILE A 150 5.41 12.40 -14.65
CA ILE A 150 6.30 11.87 -13.60
C ILE A 150 6.84 13.01 -12.74
N GLU A 151 7.25 14.11 -13.34
CA GLU A 151 7.80 15.27 -12.64
C GLU A 151 6.79 15.86 -11.66
N GLN A 152 5.52 15.94 -12.05
CA GLN A 152 4.45 16.45 -11.19
C GLN A 152 4.17 15.51 -10.01
N ILE A 153 4.17 14.20 -10.23
CA ILE A 153 3.89 13.21 -9.19
C ILE A 153 5.03 13.15 -8.17
N TYR A 154 6.28 13.24 -8.61
CA TYR A 154 7.46 13.13 -7.77
C TYR A 154 8.07 14.46 -7.37
N ASN A 155 7.52 15.59 -7.80
CA ASN A 155 8.04 16.94 -7.54
C ASN A 155 9.51 17.10 -7.98
N LEU A 156 9.82 16.60 -9.16
CA LEU A 156 11.16 16.71 -9.75
C LEU A 156 11.35 18.04 -10.47
#